data_4da9673155f6d9dafb70a7bab6302b48
#
_entry.id   4da9673155f6d9dafb70a7bab6302b48
#
_cell.length_a   1.000
_cell.length_b   1.000
_cell.length_c   1.000
_cell.angle_alpha   90.00
_cell.angle_beta   90.00
_cell.angle_gamma   90.00
#
_symmetry.space_group_name_H-M   'P 1'
#
loop_
_entity.id
_entity.type
_entity.pdbx_description
1 polymer ?
#
loop_
_entity_poly.entity_id
_entity_poly.type
_entity_poly.pdbx_seq_one_letter_code
_entity_poly.pdbx_strand_id
1 'polypeptide(L)'
;RARLGEHAAYVLAYALLCLGALAIPGALPPHVEAQVTARLRARALQGEIEAAVARVQEKFRQVEAADYFTLLEVPPGASADEIRRAYERLRAKFLPQAQPHRCRVAMERELRQIALVLDEAAVVLGDDRLRAAYRAALG
;
A
#
# COMPACT_ATOMS: atom_id res chain seq x y z
N ARG A 1 20.16 11.45 -30.16
CA ARG A 1 18.75 10.99 -30.30
C ARG A 1 18.66 9.52 -30.68
N ALA A 2 19.52 9.00 -31.56
CA ALA A 2 19.53 7.60 -31.96
C ALA A 2 19.82 6.65 -30.76
N ARG A 3 20.67 7.04 -29.82
CA ARG A 3 21.01 6.25 -28.64
C ARG A 3 19.82 6.07 -27.68
N LEU A 4 18.98 7.06 -27.51
CA LEU A 4 17.77 6.98 -26.69
C LEU A 4 16.72 6.07 -27.33
N GLY A 5 16.56 6.12 -28.65
CA GLY A 5 15.66 5.25 -29.39
C GLY A 5 16.08 3.77 -29.33
N GLU A 6 17.36 3.50 -29.49
CA GLU A 6 17.92 2.15 -29.37
C GLU A 6 17.72 1.58 -27.97
N HIS A 7 17.98 2.38 -26.93
CA HIS A 7 17.83 1.95 -25.55
C HIS A 7 16.34 1.64 -25.21
N ALA A 8 15.43 2.49 -25.64
CA ALA A 8 13.99 2.26 -25.45
C ALA A 8 13.53 1.00 -26.19
N ALA A 9 14.04 0.76 -27.41
CA ALA A 9 13.74 -0.44 -28.19
C ALA A 9 14.23 -1.73 -27.49
N TYR A 10 15.42 -1.72 -26.90
CA TYR A 10 15.95 -2.85 -26.12
C TYR A 10 15.11 -3.15 -24.88
N VAL A 11 14.72 -2.13 -24.13
CA VAL A 11 13.87 -2.30 -22.94
C VAL A 11 12.52 -2.88 -23.31
N LEU A 12 11.89 -2.38 -24.37
CA LEU A 12 10.62 -2.88 -24.85
C LEU A 12 10.71 -4.33 -25.35
N ALA A 13 11.73 -4.63 -26.11
CA ALA A 13 11.99 -5.98 -26.64
C ALA A 13 12.22 -6.98 -25.49
N TYR A 14 12.97 -6.60 -24.47
CA TYR A 14 13.21 -7.44 -23.30
C TYR A 14 11.93 -7.68 -22.50
N ALA A 15 11.12 -6.64 -22.30
CA ALA A 15 9.84 -6.77 -21.61
C ALA A 15 8.90 -7.74 -22.36
N LEU A 16 8.84 -7.64 -23.68
CA LEU A 16 8.05 -8.55 -24.51
C LEU A 16 8.58 -9.99 -24.47
N LEU A 17 9.90 -10.16 -24.42
CA LEU A 17 10.54 -11.48 -24.27
C LEU A 17 10.19 -12.13 -22.93
N CYS A 18 10.21 -11.37 -21.84
CA CYS A 18 9.82 -11.84 -20.52
C CYS A 18 8.33 -12.25 -20.45
N LEU A 19 7.49 -11.63 -21.25
CA LEU A 19 6.07 -11.98 -21.38
C LEU A 19 5.81 -13.16 -22.33
N GLY A 20 6.86 -13.68 -22.98
CA GLY A 20 6.72 -14.78 -23.96
C GLY A 20 6.06 -14.37 -25.26
N ALA A 21 5.87 -13.06 -25.51
CA ALA A 21 5.16 -12.53 -26.67
C ALA A 21 6.05 -12.36 -27.90
N LEU A 22 7.37 -12.39 -27.76
CA LEU A 22 8.32 -12.17 -28.85
C LEU A 22 9.50 -13.13 -28.75
N ALA A 23 9.73 -13.88 -29.81
CA ALA A 23 10.97 -14.67 -29.98
C ALA A 23 11.98 -13.83 -30.79
N ILE A 24 13.04 -13.36 -30.17
CA ILE A 24 14.11 -12.61 -30.84
C ILE A 24 15.25 -13.57 -31.20
N PRO A 25 15.60 -13.71 -32.49
CA PRO A 25 16.82 -14.43 -32.85
C PRO A 25 18.03 -13.56 -32.50
N GLY A 26 18.80 -14.01 -31.54
CA GLY A 26 19.96 -13.31 -31.01
C GLY A 26 19.70 -12.77 -29.61
N ALA A 27 20.17 -13.48 -28.59
CA ALA A 27 20.11 -13.04 -27.21
C ALA A 27 20.85 -11.71 -27.02
N LEU A 28 20.33 -10.84 -26.19
CA LEU A 28 21.06 -9.65 -25.73
C LEU A 28 22.39 -10.08 -25.09
N PRO A 29 23.45 -9.29 -25.25
CA PRO A 29 24.68 -9.58 -24.52
C PRO A 29 24.40 -9.74 -23.03
N PRO A 30 24.99 -10.72 -22.33
CA PRO A 30 24.68 -11.00 -20.93
C PRO A 30 24.77 -9.79 -19.99
N HIS A 31 25.71 -8.90 -20.26
CA HIS A 31 25.87 -7.69 -19.45
C HIS A 31 24.72 -6.67 -19.65
N VAL A 32 24.15 -6.58 -20.86
CA VAL A 32 23.01 -5.73 -21.17
C VAL A 32 21.75 -6.32 -20.55
N GLU A 33 21.57 -7.62 -20.68
CA GLU A 33 20.45 -8.34 -20.08
C GLU A 33 20.42 -8.16 -18.55
N ALA A 34 21.56 -8.31 -17.88
CA ALA A 34 21.69 -8.11 -16.44
C ALA A 34 21.36 -6.67 -16.04
N GLN A 35 21.83 -5.68 -16.80
CA GLN A 35 21.53 -4.27 -16.53
C GLN A 35 20.06 -3.94 -16.70
N VAL A 36 19.44 -4.43 -17.77
CA VAL A 36 18.01 -4.20 -18.03
C VAL A 36 17.15 -4.84 -16.93
N THR A 37 17.48 -6.07 -16.57
CA THR A 37 16.78 -6.78 -15.48
C THR A 37 16.91 -6.03 -14.15
N ALA A 38 18.11 -5.58 -13.82
CA ALA A 38 18.37 -4.83 -12.59
C ALA A 38 17.56 -3.52 -12.55
N ARG A 39 17.51 -2.78 -13.65
CA ARG A 39 16.72 -1.54 -13.77
C ARG A 39 15.23 -1.78 -13.65
N LEU A 40 14.70 -2.82 -14.28
CA LEU A 40 13.29 -3.16 -14.18
C LEU A 40 12.90 -3.54 -12.76
N ARG A 41 13.73 -4.33 -12.08
CA ARG A 41 13.53 -4.69 -10.68
C ARG A 41 13.58 -3.48 -9.75
N ALA A 42 14.56 -2.60 -9.96
CA ALA A 42 14.69 -1.36 -9.18
C ALA A 42 13.48 -0.46 -9.36
N ARG A 43 12.98 -0.32 -10.59
CA ARG A 43 11.80 0.47 -10.92
C ARG A 43 10.51 -0.12 -10.32
N ALA A 44 10.35 -1.44 -10.39
CA ALA A 44 9.24 -2.13 -9.77
C ALA A 44 9.23 -1.95 -8.25
N LEU A 45 10.38 -2.11 -7.61
CA LEU A 45 10.55 -1.91 -6.17
C LEU A 45 10.25 -0.46 -5.77
N GLN A 46 10.73 0.51 -6.56
CA GLN A 46 10.44 1.93 -6.32
C GLN A 46 8.93 2.20 -6.41
N GLY A 47 8.24 1.64 -7.40
CA GLY A 47 6.79 1.75 -7.54
C GLY A 47 6.04 1.15 -6.35
N GLU A 48 6.48 0.02 -5.82
CA GLU A 48 5.90 -0.59 -4.61
C GLU A 48 6.07 0.29 -3.38
N ILE A 49 7.25 0.90 -3.22
CA ILE A 49 7.53 1.82 -2.11
C ILE A 49 6.64 3.05 -2.20
N GLU A 50 6.55 3.67 -3.38
CA GLU A 50 5.70 4.85 -3.60
C GLU A 50 4.23 4.55 -3.36
N ALA A 51 3.73 3.40 -3.81
CA ALA A 51 2.36 2.97 -3.55
C ALA A 51 2.11 2.73 -2.06
N ALA A 52 3.06 2.13 -1.34
CA ALA A 52 2.97 1.92 0.09
C ALA A 52 2.94 3.24 0.86
N VAL A 53 3.83 4.18 0.52
CA VAL A 53 3.85 5.52 1.12
C VAL A 53 2.53 6.24 0.89
N ALA A 54 2.00 6.20 -0.33
CA ALA A 54 0.72 6.83 -0.66
C ALA A 54 -0.44 6.27 0.16
N ARG A 55 -0.49 4.94 0.37
CA ARG A 55 -1.51 4.29 1.21
C ARG A 55 -1.42 4.73 2.67
N VAL A 56 -0.21 4.80 3.21
CA VAL A 56 0.01 5.24 4.59
C VAL A 56 -0.37 6.71 4.77
N GLN A 57 0.02 7.57 3.84
CA GLN A 57 -0.34 9.00 3.87
C GLN A 57 -1.84 9.21 3.80
N GLU A 58 -2.54 8.48 2.93
CA GLU A 58 -4.00 8.58 2.81
C GLU A 58 -4.69 8.13 4.10
N LYS A 59 -4.26 7.03 4.68
CA LYS A 59 -4.82 6.54 5.95
C LYS A 59 -4.53 7.51 7.09
N PHE A 60 -3.36 8.08 7.12
CA PHE A 60 -2.99 9.09 8.11
C PHE A 60 -3.90 10.32 8.04
N ARG A 61 -4.21 10.80 6.83
CA ARG A 61 -5.18 11.89 6.65
C ARG A 61 -6.56 11.54 7.18
N GLN A 62 -7.01 10.31 6.96
CA GLN A 62 -8.27 9.82 7.51
C GLN A 62 -8.27 9.80 9.04
N VAL A 63 -7.16 9.40 9.65
CA VAL A 63 -6.99 9.41 11.12
C VAL A 63 -7.21 10.81 11.70
N GLU A 64 -6.76 11.84 11.01
CA GLU A 64 -6.89 13.22 11.47
C GLU A 64 -8.28 13.82 11.24
N ALA A 65 -9.00 13.39 10.21
CA ALA A 65 -10.20 14.08 9.74
C ALA A 65 -11.48 13.24 9.77
N ALA A 66 -11.39 11.91 9.75
CA ALA A 66 -12.55 11.03 9.65
C ALA A 66 -13.02 10.54 11.01
N ASP A 67 -14.31 10.17 11.10
CA ASP A 67 -14.86 9.46 12.25
C ASP A 67 -14.38 7.99 12.27
N TYR A 68 -14.63 7.29 13.37
CA TYR A 68 -14.18 5.90 13.54
C TYR A 68 -14.85 4.92 12.57
N PHE A 69 -16.11 5.14 12.20
CA PHE A 69 -16.78 4.30 11.21
C PHE A 69 -16.14 4.41 9.84
N THR A 70 -15.86 5.63 9.41
CA THR A 70 -15.15 5.89 8.16
C THR A 70 -13.72 5.37 8.21
N LEU A 71 -13.03 5.54 9.34
CA LEU A 71 -11.66 5.08 9.54
C LEU A 71 -11.56 3.55 9.42
N LEU A 72 -12.50 2.82 10.00
CA LEU A 72 -12.57 1.35 9.89
C LEU A 72 -13.23 0.87 8.59
N GLU A 73 -13.68 1.80 7.76
CA GLU A 73 -14.35 1.48 6.48
C GLU A 73 -15.60 0.62 6.67
N VAL A 74 -16.39 0.93 7.72
CA VAL A 74 -17.64 0.26 8.03
C VAL A 74 -18.80 1.25 8.07
N PRO A 75 -20.04 0.81 7.77
CA PRO A 75 -21.21 1.67 7.90
C PRO A 75 -21.54 1.93 9.38
N PRO A 76 -22.25 3.04 9.70
CA PRO A 76 -22.66 3.34 11.09
C PRO A 76 -23.54 2.27 11.73
N GLY A 77 -24.21 1.46 10.91
CA GLY A 77 -25.01 0.33 11.37
C GLY A 77 -24.28 -1.00 11.52
N ALA A 78 -22.96 -1.01 11.36
CA ALA A 78 -22.15 -2.23 11.41
C ALA A 78 -22.27 -2.94 12.77
N SER A 79 -22.30 -4.27 12.74
CA SER A 79 -22.29 -5.12 13.93
C SER A 79 -20.90 -5.15 14.56
N ALA A 80 -20.82 -5.61 15.82
CA ALA A 80 -19.56 -5.79 16.53
C ALA A 80 -18.60 -6.73 15.77
N ASP A 81 -19.13 -7.79 15.15
CA ASP A 81 -18.32 -8.72 14.35
C ASP A 81 -17.77 -8.09 13.07
N GLU A 82 -18.58 -7.29 12.38
CA GLU A 82 -18.13 -6.55 11.19
C GLU A 82 -17.03 -5.56 11.55
N ILE A 83 -17.17 -4.85 12.66
CA ILE A 83 -16.19 -3.91 13.19
C ILE A 83 -14.89 -4.61 13.53
N ARG A 84 -14.95 -5.75 14.21
CA ARG A 84 -13.78 -6.55 14.55
C ARG A 84 -13.02 -7.03 13.32
N ARG A 85 -13.73 -7.57 12.32
CA ARG A 85 -13.13 -8.01 11.06
C ARG A 85 -12.47 -6.87 10.30
N ALA A 86 -13.12 -5.72 10.25
CA ALA A 86 -12.57 -4.52 9.62
C ALA A 86 -11.29 -4.06 10.33
N TYR A 87 -11.30 -4.03 11.65
CA TYR A 87 -10.14 -3.70 12.46
C TYR A 87 -8.97 -4.65 12.20
N GLU A 88 -9.21 -5.95 12.26
CA GLU A 88 -8.18 -6.97 12.03
C GLU A 88 -7.55 -6.83 10.64
N ARG A 89 -8.37 -6.61 9.62
CA ARG A 89 -7.93 -6.40 8.25
C ARG A 89 -7.06 -5.16 8.11
N LEU A 90 -7.50 -4.04 8.65
CA LEU A 90 -6.77 -2.77 8.57
C LEU A 90 -5.50 -2.81 9.42
N ARG A 91 -5.57 -3.42 10.58
CA ARG A 91 -4.41 -3.57 11.46
C ARG A 91 -3.30 -4.38 10.77
N ALA A 92 -3.66 -5.48 10.11
CA ALA A 92 -2.73 -6.29 9.34
C ALA A 92 -2.14 -5.52 8.15
N LYS A 93 -2.97 -4.76 7.43
CA LYS A 93 -2.57 -3.97 6.26
C LYS A 93 -1.56 -2.87 6.62
N PHE A 94 -1.71 -2.23 7.77
CA PHE A 94 -0.87 -1.12 8.21
C PHE A 94 0.17 -1.52 9.27
N LEU A 95 0.41 -2.81 9.47
CA LEU A 95 1.54 -3.27 10.30
C LEU A 95 2.86 -2.76 9.69
N PRO A 96 3.79 -2.25 10.53
CA PRO A 96 5.10 -1.82 10.03
C PRO A 96 5.83 -2.94 9.27
N GLN A 97 5.72 -4.18 9.74
CA GLN A 97 6.36 -5.34 9.12
C GLN A 97 5.77 -5.69 7.74
N ALA A 98 4.52 -5.28 7.46
CA ALA A 98 3.87 -5.49 6.18
C ALA A 98 4.31 -4.45 5.12
N GLN A 99 5.00 -3.38 5.54
CA GLN A 99 5.45 -2.33 4.64
C GLN A 99 6.87 -2.60 4.12
N PRO A 100 7.19 -2.16 2.89
CA PRO A 100 8.59 -2.16 2.43
C PRO A 100 9.48 -1.41 3.40
N HIS A 101 10.72 -1.84 3.57
CA HIS A 101 11.63 -1.28 4.57
C HIS A 101 11.76 0.24 4.48
N ARG A 102 11.92 0.78 3.28
CA ARG A 102 12.03 2.24 3.08
C ARG A 102 10.76 2.99 3.45
N CYS A 103 9.60 2.43 3.13
CA CYS A 103 8.32 3.00 3.57
C CYS A 103 8.20 2.97 5.10
N ARG A 104 8.52 1.85 5.72
CA ARG A 104 8.48 1.69 7.19
C ARG A 104 9.34 2.73 7.89
N VAL A 105 10.57 2.96 7.42
CA VAL A 105 11.49 3.94 8.00
C VAL A 105 10.97 5.37 7.78
N ALA A 106 10.55 5.69 6.56
CA ALA A 106 10.07 7.04 6.21
C ALA A 106 8.76 7.40 6.91
N MET A 107 7.89 6.42 7.15
CA MET A 107 6.52 6.62 7.66
C MET A 107 6.31 6.02 9.05
N GLU A 108 7.37 5.82 9.82
CA GLU A 108 7.30 5.20 11.15
C GLU A 108 6.32 5.91 12.09
N ARG A 109 6.38 7.23 12.13
CA ARG A 109 5.51 8.05 12.97
C ARG A 109 4.05 7.91 12.55
N GLU A 110 3.78 8.01 11.26
CA GLU A 110 2.44 7.89 10.69
C GLU A 110 1.86 6.50 10.92
N LEU A 111 2.65 5.45 10.71
CA LEU A 111 2.23 4.07 10.96
C LEU A 111 1.91 3.83 12.44
N ARG A 112 2.70 4.39 13.34
CA ARG A 112 2.44 4.31 14.79
C ARG A 112 1.14 5.01 15.16
N GLN A 113 0.91 6.20 14.63
CA GLN A 113 -0.31 6.98 14.88
C GLN A 113 -1.54 6.26 14.33
N ILE A 114 -1.47 5.73 13.13
CA ILE A 114 -2.55 4.93 12.52
C ILE A 114 -2.88 3.74 13.45
N ALA A 115 -1.89 3.01 13.93
CA ALA A 115 -2.08 1.88 14.81
C ALA A 115 -2.80 2.26 16.11
N LEU A 116 -2.38 3.37 16.73
CA LEU A 116 -3.01 3.86 17.96
C LEU A 116 -4.47 4.21 17.76
N VAL A 117 -4.80 4.92 16.70
CA VAL A 117 -6.18 5.35 16.44
C VAL A 117 -7.06 4.20 15.98
N LEU A 118 -6.52 3.22 15.24
CA LEU A 118 -7.25 1.99 14.92
C LEU A 118 -7.58 1.19 16.18
N ASP A 119 -6.64 1.08 17.12
CA ASP A 119 -6.87 0.40 18.40
C ASP A 119 -7.94 1.13 19.22
N GLU A 120 -7.88 2.45 19.28
CA GLU A 120 -8.89 3.28 19.94
C GLU A 120 -10.27 3.11 19.31
N ALA A 121 -10.35 3.17 17.98
CA ALA A 121 -11.62 2.97 17.25
C ALA A 121 -12.21 1.58 17.53
N ALA A 122 -11.37 0.54 17.59
CA ALA A 122 -11.81 -0.81 17.91
C ALA A 122 -12.37 -0.93 19.32
N VAL A 123 -11.78 -0.26 20.28
CA VAL A 123 -12.29 -0.22 21.66
C VAL A 123 -13.66 0.47 21.74
N VAL A 124 -13.77 1.65 21.13
CA VAL A 124 -14.99 2.44 21.16
C VAL A 124 -16.14 1.75 20.40
N LEU A 125 -15.89 1.29 19.20
CA LEU A 125 -16.91 0.67 18.35
C LEU A 125 -17.17 -0.79 18.68
N GLY A 126 -16.24 -1.47 19.32
CA GLY A 126 -16.41 -2.86 19.75
C GLY A 126 -17.33 -3.04 20.95
N ASP A 127 -17.50 -2.01 21.77
CA ASP A 127 -18.43 -1.99 22.90
C ASP A 127 -19.78 -1.41 22.45
N ASP A 128 -20.86 -2.12 22.70
CA ASP A 128 -22.21 -1.72 22.27
C ASP A 128 -22.65 -0.37 22.84
N ARG A 129 -22.32 -0.11 24.09
CA ARG A 129 -22.67 1.16 24.76
C ARG A 129 -21.85 2.33 24.22
N LEU A 130 -20.54 2.14 24.11
CA LEU A 130 -19.64 3.16 23.57
C LEU A 130 -19.95 3.46 22.10
N ARG A 131 -20.25 2.43 21.32
CA ARG A 131 -20.65 2.57 19.93
C ARG A 131 -21.95 3.37 19.78
N ALA A 132 -22.95 3.08 20.59
CA ALA A 132 -24.23 3.81 20.58
C ALA A 132 -24.04 5.28 21.00
N ALA A 133 -23.25 5.53 22.04
CA ALA A 133 -22.94 6.89 22.49
C ALA A 133 -22.14 7.67 21.43
N TYR A 134 -21.18 7.04 20.81
CA TYR A 134 -20.37 7.64 19.74
C TYR A 134 -21.24 7.98 18.53
N ARG A 135 -22.11 7.07 18.12
CA ARG A 135 -23.07 7.28 17.02
C ARG A 135 -24.00 8.47 17.31
N ALA A 136 -24.52 8.57 18.52
CA ALA A 136 -25.33 9.68 18.93
C ALA A 136 -24.59 11.02 18.93
N ALA A 137 -23.31 11.02 19.29
CA ALA A 137 -22.46 12.21 19.27
C ALA A 137 -22.14 12.70 17.86
N LEU A 138 -22.09 11.80 16.89
CA LEU A 138 -21.87 12.16 15.47
C LEU A 138 -23.10 12.79 14.83
N GLY A 139 -24.22 12.51 15.35
CA GLY A 139 -25.45 13.01 14.89
C GLY A 139 -26.40 13.26 14.57
#